data_0222af04a143d04240c57ef586ad013a
#
_entry.id   0222af04a143d04240c57ef586ad013a
#
_cell.length_a   1.000
_cell.length_b   1.000
_cell.length_c   1.000
_cell.angle_alpha   90.00
_cell.angle_beta   90.00
_cell.angle_gamma   90.00
#
_symmetry.space_group_name_H-M   'P 1'
#
loop_
_entity.id
_entity.type
_entity.pdbx_description
1 polymer ?
#
loop_
_entity_poly.entity_id
_entity_poly.type
_entity_poly.pdbx_seq_one_letter_code
_entity_poly.pdbx_strand_id
1 'polypeptide(L)'
;MTIEHHSHQILAAAKPLHHRRNVLAALAATSVAPAMAQFRVEVTGVGLTQLPIAIAPFRGDAQAPQKIAAIVQADLERSGQFRSIDASGAALDESSRPDVAMWRQKSADSLATGSITRMADGRYDVRFRLWDVVRGQDLGGQSFVVTQGDLRLVAHRIADFIYEKLTGERGVFSTRITYVTKTG
;
A
#
# COMPACT_ATOMS: atom_id res chain seq x y z
N MET A 1 -49.57 43.30 -50.39
CA MET A 1 -49.56 44.72 -50.13
C MET A 1 -48.11 45.08 -49.91
N THR A 2 -47.36 45.28 -51.03
CA THR A 2 -47.05 46.59 -51.60
C THR A 2 -46.15 47.36 -50.60
N ILE A 3 -45.00 47.88 -50.83
CA ILE A 3 -44.26 48.44 -51.99
C ILE A 3 -42.85 48.70 -51.39
N GLU A 4 -41.72 48.33 -51.98
CA GLU A 4 -40.82 49.10 -52.84
C GLU A 4 -40.40 50.49 -52.27
N HIS A 5 -39.15 50.87 -52.23
CA HIS A 5 -38.34 51.40 -53.34
C HIS A 5 -36.96 51.83 -52.80
N HIS A 6 -35.94 51.47 -53.51
CA HIS A 6 -35.05 52.31 -54.41
C HIS A 6 -34.04 53.18 -53.64
N SER A 7 -32.84 52.91 -53.82
CA SER A 7 -31.83 53.24 -54.90
C SER A 7 -31.01 54.52 -54.70
N HIS A 8 -29.82 54.38 -55.10
CA HIS A 8 -28.80 55.28 -55.70
C HIS A 8 -27.56 55.49 -54.84
N GLN A 9 -26.47 54.84 -55.20
CA GLN A 9 -25.40 55.27 -56.16
C GLN A 9 -24.88 56.70 -55.94
N ILE A 10 -23.58 56.80 -55.75
CA ILE A 10 -22.59 57.47 -56.66
C ILE A 10 -21.26 57.47 -55.90
N LEU A 11 -20.29 56.74 -56.29
CA LEU A 11 -19.10 57.04 -57.11
C LEU A 11 -18.37 58.34 -56.76
N ALA A 12 -17.16 58.22 -56.26
CA ALA A 12 -16.04 59.02 -56.71
C ALA A 12 -14.70 58.50 -56.26
N ALA A 13 -13.88 58.25 -57.18
CA ALA A 13 -12.51 57.82 -57.10
C ALA A 13 -11.58 58.97 -56.69
N ALA A 14 -10.52 58.60 -55.95
CA ALA A 14 -9.20 59.21 -56.15
C ALA A 14 -8.11 58.37 -55.50
N LYS A 15 -7.25 57.81 -56.28
CA LYS A 15 -5.85 57.45 -56.05
C LYS A 15 -4.99 58.71 -56.13
N PRO A 16 -3.66 58.68 -55.87
CA PRO A 16 -2.78 57.88 -54.97
C PRO A 16 -1.87 58.82 -54.18
N LEU A 17 -0.95 58.32 -53.35
CA LEU A 17 0.49 58.59 -53.37
C LEU A 17 1.22 57.99 -52.23
N HIS A 18 2.11 57.08 -52.57
CA HIS A 18 3.41 56.83 -52.00
C HIS A 18 3.77 57.49 -50.68
N HIS A 19 3.97 56.66 -49.68
CA HIS A 19 5.16 56.83 -48.85
C HIS A 19 5.76 55.48 -48.54
N ARG A 20 6.82 55.17 -49.23
CA ARG A 20 7.84 54.18 -48.91
C ARG A 20 8.46 54.57 -47.58
N ARG A 21 8.92 53.55 -46.88
CA ARG A 21 9.88 53.57 -45.75
C ARG A 21 9.23 53.70 -44.37
N ASN A 22 8.97 52.54 -43.80
CA ASN A 22 9.72 52.13 -42.61
C ASN A 22 9.33 50.68 -42.31
N VAL A 23 10.10 49.79 -42.90
CA VAL A 23 10.22 48.41 -42.41
C VAL A 23 11.04 48.51 -41.16
N LEU A 24 10.40 48.67 -40.02
CA LEU A 24 10.98 48.40 -38.73
C LEU A 24 10.60 46.97 -38.37
N ALA A 25 11.58 46.10 -38.53
CA ALA A 25 11.58 44.74 -38.02
C ALA A 25 11.30 44.72 -36.53
N ALA A 26 10.09 44.42 -36.16
CA ALA A 26 9.79 43.98 -34.79
C ALA A 26 10.30 42.53 -34.67
N LEU A 27 11.53 42.37 -34.25
CA LEU A 27 12.06 41.10 -33.77
C LEU A 27 11.26 40.75 -32.48
N ALA A 28 10.23 39.94 -32.62
CA ALA A 28 9.60 39.31 -31.51
C ALA A 28 10.59 38.28 -30.93
N ALA A 29 11.30 38.68 -29.89
CA ALA A 29 12.08 37.76 -29.08
C ALA A 29 11.11 36.80 -28.37
N THR A 30 10.86 35.66 -29.00
CA THR A 30 10.22 34.53 -28.31
C THR A 30 11.20 34.03 -27.26
N SER A 31 11.02 34.46 -26.01
CA SER A 31 11.66 33.87 -24.87
C SER A 31 11.12 32.47 -24.71
N VAL A 32 11.87 31.48 -25.18
CA VAL A 32 11.67 30.06 -24.85
C VAL A 32 12.05 29.92 -23.38
N ALA A 33 11.06 30.00 -22.48
CA ALA A 33 11.24 29.60 -21.11
C ALA A 33 11.50 28.08 -21.11
N PRO A 34 12.56 27.60 -20.44
CA PRO A 34 12.76 26.17 -20.28
C PRO A 34 11.57 25.65 -19.47
N ALA A 35 10.73 24.85 -20.09
CA ALA A 35 9.71 24.07 -19.38
C ALA A 35 10.49 23.09 -18.49
N MET A 36 10.67 23.45 -17.23
CA MET A 36 11.06 22.50 -16.20
C MET A 36 9.92 21.49 -16.13
N ALA A 37 10.08 20.38 -16.83
CA ALA A 37 9.25 19.21 -16.66
C ALA A 37 9.43 18.73 -15.21
N GLN A 38 8.57 19.21 -14.32
CA GLN A 38 8.45 18.60 -13.01
C GLN A 38 7.94 17.20 -13.25
N PHE A 39 8.80 16.23 -13.03
CA PHE A 39 8.40 14.84 -12.89
C PHE A 39 7.47 14.75 -11.69
N ARG A 40 6.17 14.90 -11.93
CA ARG A 40 5.14 14.60 -10.96
C ARG A 40 5.00 13.08 -10.95
N VAL A 41 5.71 12.44 -10.03
CA VAL A 41 5.42 11.05 -9.72
C VAL A 41 4.07 11.05 -9.01
N GLU A 42 3.00 10.85 -9.77
CA GLU A 42 1.74 10.47 -9.18
C GLU A 42 1.91 9.04 -8.65
N VAL A 43 2.11 8.91 -7.35
CA VAL A 43 1.92 7.65 -6.65
C VAL A 43 0.41 7.41 -6.58
N THR A 44 -0.16 7.01 -7.71
CA THR A 44 -1.54 6.58 -7.80
C THR A 44 -1.61 5.18 -7.20
N GLY A 45 -2.21 5.05 -6.03
CA GLY A 45 -2.89 3.83 -5.70
C GLY A 45 -2.36 2.93 -4.63
N VAL A 46 -1.65 3.40 -3.59
CA VAL A 46 -1.37 2.56 -2.41
C VAL A 46 -2.63 2.37 -1.53
N GLY A 47 -3.74 3.04 -1.82
CA GLY A 47 -4.95 3.00 -0.99
C GLY A 47 -6.11 2.16 -1.50
N LEU A 48 -6.11 1.71 -2.76
CA LEU A 48 -7.32 1.14 -3.38
C LEU A 48 -7.34 -0.39 -3.45
N THR A 49 -6.25 -1.08 -3.12
CA THR A 49 -6.14 -2.54 -3.25
C THR A 49 -5.49 -3.24 -2.06
N GLN A 50 -5.56 -2.62 -0.88
CA GLN A 50 -5.03 -3.27 0.32
C GLN A 50 -5.79 -4.56 0.63
N LEU A 51 -5.03 -5.64 0.90
CA LEU A 51 -5.58 -6.94 1.28
C LEU A 51 -6.10 -6.89 2.73
N PRO A 52 -7.41 -7.11 2.95
CA PRO A 52 -7.97 -7.11 4.29
C PRO A 52 -7.56 -8.38 5.04
N ILE A 53 -6.81 -8.21 6.13
CA ILE A 53 -6.35 -9.33 6.96
C ILE A 53 -6.72 -9.12 8.43
N ALA A 54 -7.18 -10.18 9.07
CA ALA A 54 -7.36 -10.25 10.52
C ALA A 54 -6.20 -11.02 11.15
N ILE A 55 -5.57 -10.44 12.17
CA ILE A 55 -4.57 -11.11 12.98
C ILE A 55 -5.20 -11.33 14.37
N ALA A 56 -5.62 -12.56 14.66
CA ALA A 56 -6.16 -12.88 15.98
C ALA A 56 -5.08 -12.77 17.06
N PRO A 57 -5.41 -12.30 18.26
CA PRO A 57 -4.48 -12.39 19.38
C PRO A 57 -4.02 -13.84 19.57
N PHE A 58 -2.71 -14.07 19.60
CA PHE A 58 -2.20 -15.42 19.81
C PHE A 58 -2.49 -15.89 21.22
N ARG A 59 -2.97 -17.11 21.36
CA ARG A 59 -3.16 -17.69 22.69
C ARG A 59 -1.83 -17.68 23.45
N GLY A 60 -1.82 -17.13 24.66
CA GLY A 60 -0.62 -16.97 25.47
C GLY A 60 0.18 -15.70 25.20
N ASP A 61 -0.18 -14.91 24.17
CA ASP A 61 0.52 -13.68 23.82
C ASP A 61 0.47 -12.63 24.95
N ALA A 62 -0.60 -12.62 25.76
CA ALA A 62 -0.76 -11.70 26.87
C ALA A 62 0.32 -11.89 27.98
N GLN A 63 0.80 -13.10 28.18
CA GLN A 63 1.82 -13.48 29.15
C GLN A 63 3.23 -13.52 28.57
N ALA A 64 3.35 -13.42 27.23
CA ALA A 64 4.63 -13.44 26.55
C ALA A 64 5.38 -12.11 26.69
N PRO A 65 6.72 -12.14 26.70
CA PRO A 65 7.54 -10.92 26.76
C PRO A 65 7.39 -10.03 25.53
N GLN A 66 6.98 -10.62 24.40
CA GLN A 66 6.73 -9.93 23.12
C GLN A 66 5.32 -10.26 22.65
N LYS A 67 4.59 -9.27 22.19
CA LYS A 67 3.26 -9.43 21.60
C LYS A 67 3.39 -9.79 20.12
N ILE A 68 3.45 -11.10 19.83
CA ILE A 68 3.72 -11.61 18.50
C ILE A 68 2.67 -11.12 17.49
N ALA A 69 1.39 -11.27 17.80
CA ALA A 69 0.30 -10.83 16.92
C ALA A 69 0.39 -9.34 16.58
N ALA A 70 0.68 -8.48 17.55
CA ALA A 70 0.80 -7.04 17.33
C ALA A 70 2.01 -6.66 16.45
N ILE A 71 3.14 -7.38 16.58
CA ILE A 71 4.32 -7.15 15.74
C ILE A 71 4.01 -7.55 14.30
N VAL A 72 3.41 -8.73 14.10
CA VAL A 72 3.00 -9.22 12.78
C VAL A 72 2.06 -8.22 12.10
N GLN A 73 1.03 -7.77 12.82
CA GLN A 73 0.08 -6.78 12.31
C GLN A 73 0.79 -5.50 11.88
N ALA A 74 1.64 -4.95 12.75
CA ALA A 74 2.37 -3.71 12.46
C ALA A 74 3.33 -3.83 11.27
N ASP A 75 3.95 -4.99 11.05
CA ASP A 75 4.81 -5.23 9.90
C ASP A 75 4.00 -5.24 8.60
N LEU A 76 2.89 -5.97 8.58
CA LEU A 76 2.01 -6.05 7.42
C LEU A 76 1.39 -4.68 7.06
N GLU A 77 0.93 -3.92 8.06
CA GLU A 77 0.43 -2.56 7.85
C GLU A 77 1.48 -1.62 7.27
N ARG A 78 2.72 -1.67 7.79
CA ARG A 78 3.83 -0.84 7.29
C ARG A 78 4.23 -1.14 5.85
N SER A 79 3.96 -2.35 5.35
CA SER A 79 4.19 -2.68 3.95
C SER A 79 3.28 -1.89 3.00
N GLY A 80 2.18 -1.33 3.50
CA GLY A 80 1.16 -0.65 2.69
C GLY A 80 0.27 -1.58 1.88
N GLN A 81 0.54 -2.88 1.85
CA GLN A 81 -0.22 -3.87 1.08
C GLN A 81 -1.43 -4.42 1.85
N PHE A 82 -1.48 -4.23 3.17
CA PHE A 82 -2.51 -4.82 4.01
C PHE A 82 -3.29 -3.77 4.79
N ARG A 83 -4.55 -4.09 5.01
CA ARG A 83 -5.46 -3.36 5.88
C ARG A 83 -5.92 -4.29 7.01
N SER A 84 -5.66 -3.90 8.25
CA SER A 84 -6.08 -4.70 9.39
C SER A 84 -7.58 -4.68 9.61
N ILE A 85 -8.11 -5.86 9.91
CA ILE A 85 -9.49 -6.08 10.35
C ILE A 85 -9.45 -6.42 11.84
N ASP A 86 -10.34 -5.82 12.61
CA ASP A 86 -10.43 -6.06 14.04
C ASP A 86 -10.72 -7.54 14.35
N ALA A 87 -9.76 -8.15 15.03
CA ALA A 87 -9.82 -9.52 15.53
C ALA A 87 -9.83 -9.58 17.07
N SER A 88 -10.01 -8.45 17.76
CA SER A 88 -10.08 -8.40 19.21
C SER A 88 -11.18 -9.34 19.74
N GLY A 89 -10.89 -10.06 20.81
CA GLY A 89 -11.83 -11.02 21.39
C GLY A 89 -11.95 -12.38 20.67
N ALA A 90 -11.23 -12.59 19.56
CA ALA A 90 -11.19 -13.90 18.91
C ALA A 90 -10.37 -14.88 19.75
N ALA A 91 -11.01 -15.92 20.28
CA ALA A 91 -10.36 -16.99 21.07
C ALA A 91 -9.95 -18.14 20.13
N LEU A 92 -9.03 -17.87 19.18
CA LEU A 92 -8.58 -18.84 18.19
C LEU A 92 -7.07 -19.08 18.32
N ASP A 93 -6.68 -20.33 18.14
CA ASP A 93 -5.28 -20.72 18.01
C ASP A 93 -5.02 -21.40 16.66
N GLU A 94 -3.81 -21.90 16.46
CA GLU A 94 -3.40 -22.54 15.19
C GLU A 94 -4.13 -23.86 14.92
N SER A 95 -4.73 -24.49 15.93
CA SER A 95 -5.51 -25.73 15.79
C SER A 95 -7.01 -25.48 15.57
N SER A 96 -7.46 -24.27 15.85
CA SER A 96 -8.86 -23.89 15.74
C SER A 96 -9.27 -23.74 14.27
N ARG A 97 -10.40 -24.35 13.88
CA ARG A 97 -11.01 -24.06 12.60
C ARG A 97 -11.90 -22.81 12.73
N PRO A 98 -11.58 -21.73 11.99
CA PRO A 98 -12.35 -20.51 12.10
C PRO A 98 -13.74 -20.63 11.47
N ASP A 99 -14.68 -19.88 11.99
CA ASP A 99 -15.95 -19.61 11.30
C ASP A 99 -15.69 -18.60 10.17
N VAL A 100 -15.48 -19.10 8.97
CA VAL A 100 -15.20 -18.27 7.80
C VAL A 100 -16.36 -17.34 7.43
N ALA A 101 -17.60 -17.72 7.75
CA ALA A 101 -18.76 -16.88 7.45
C ALA A 101 -18.75 -15.62 8.32
N MET A 102 -18.43 -15.74 9.59
CA MET A 102 -18.26 -14.62 10.51
C MET A 102 -17.13 -13.67 10.04
N TRP A 103 -16.00 -14.21 9.60
CA TRP A 103 -14.87 -13.38 9.16
C TRP A 103 -15.15 -12.68 7.83
N ARG A 104 -15.90 -13.30 6.91
CA ARG A 104 -16.39 -12.63 5.70
C ARG A 104 -17.31 -11.46 6.04
N GLN A 105 -18.20 -11.61 7.01
CA GLN A 105 -19.08 -10.53 7.48
C GLN A 105 -18.28 -9.34 8.04
N LYS A 106 -17.13 -9.61 8.64
CA LYS A 106 -16.17 -8.58 9.08
C LYS A 106 -15.34 -8.00 7.93
N SER A 107 -15.55 -8.45 6.69
CA SER A 107 -14.78 -8.03 5.51
C SER A 107 -13.29 -8.38 5.60
N ALA A 108 -12.95 -9.50 6.22
CA ALA A 108 -11.61 -10.08 6.18
C ALA A 108 -11.49 -11.05 5.02
N ASP A 109 -10.45 -10.92 4.21
CA ASP A 109 -10.11 -11.86 3.14
C ASP A 109 -9.19 -12.98 3.65
N SER A 110 -8.40 -12.68 4.68
CA SER A 110 -7.49 -13.61 5.31
C SER A 110 -7.51 -13.49 6.82
N LEU A 111 -7.16 -14.59 7.51
CA LEU A 111 -7.08 -14.65 8.97
C LEU A 111 -5.82 -15.41 9.38
N ALA A 112 -5.03 -14.82 10.28
CA ALA A 112 -3.95 -15.51 10.97
C ALA A 112 -4.35 -15.77 12.42
N THR A 113 -4.13 -17.02 12.86
CA THR A 113 -4.36 -17.50 14.24
C THR A 113 -3.09 -18.11 14.78
N GLY A 114 -2.91 -18.18 16.09
CA GLY A 114 -1.71 -18.78 16.63
C GLY A 114 -1.68 -18.92 18.14
N SER A 115 -0.59 -19.48 18.62
CA SER A 115 -0.32 -19.65 20.05
C SER A 115 1.16 -19.41 20.36
N ILE A 116 1.42 -19.03 21.61
CA ILE A 116 2.75 -18.97 22.18
C ILE A 116 2.72 -19.65 23.57
N THR A 117 3.61 -20.59 23.77
CA THR A 117 3.69 -21.37 24.99
C THR A 117 5.13 -21.38 25.53
N ARG A 118 5.32 -21.00 26.77
CA ARG A 118 6.61 -21.14 27.43
C ARG A 118 6.84 -22.60 27.84
N MET A 119 7.96 -23.15 27.38
CA MET A 119 8.36 -24.53 27.68
C MET A 119 9.07 -24.62 29.02
N ALA A 120 9.20 -25.86 29.57
CA ALA A 120 9.85 -26.11 30.83
C ALA A 120 11.33 -25.71 30.84
N ASP A 121 12.01 -25.75 29.71
CA ASP A 121 13.40 -25.35 29.55
C ASP A 121 13.59 -23.82 29.33
N GLY A 122 12.51 -23.04 29.43
CA GLY A 122 12.52 -21.59 29.32
C GLY A 122 12.41 -21.06 27.87
N ARG A 123 12.45 -21.94 26.88
CA ARG A 123 12.17 -21.57 25.48
C ARG A 123 10.69 -21.34 25.25
N TYR A 124 10.37 -20.83 24.09
CA TYR A 124 9.00 -20.58 23.64
C TYR A 124 8.69 -21.39 22.38
N ASP A 125 7.56 -22.07 22.38
CA ASP A 125 6.96 -22.69 21.20
C ASP A 125 5.91 -21.72 20.65
N VAL A 126 6.17 -21.17 19.45
CA VAL A 126 5.29 -20.26 18.76
C VAL A 126 4.76 -20.97 17.52
N ARG A 127 3.45 -21.03 17.39
CA ARG A 127 2.76 -21.66 16.26
C ARG A 127 1.77 -20.71 15.65
N PHE A 128 1.59 -20.77 14.34
CA PHE A 128 0.56 -20.00 13.67
C PHE A 128 0.02 -20.76 12.48
N ARG A 129 -1.15 -20.30 12.02
CA ARG A 129 -1.83 -20.78 10.83
C ARG A 129 -2.49 -19.64 10.10
N LEU A 130 -2.42 -19.65 8.76
CA LEU A 130 -3.02 -18.68 7.88
C LEU A 130 -4.20 -19.31 7.13
N TRP A 131 -5.30 -18.59 7.06
CA TRP A 131 -6.52 -19.01 6.39
C TRP A 131 -6.90 -18.03 5.28
N ASP A 132 -7.29 -18.55 4.13
CA ASP A 132 -8.04 -17.83 3.10
C ASP A 132 -9.52 -17.85 3.51
N VAL A 133 -10.03 -16.73 3.95
CA VAL A 133 -11.41 -16.59 4.41
C VAL A 133 -12.38 -16.62 3.23
N VAL A 134 -11.96 -16.09 2.06
CA VAL A 134 -12.79 -16.05 0.85
C VAL A 134 -13.06 -17.46 0.33
N ARG A 135 -12.03 -18.31 0.27
CA ARG A 135 -12.15 -19.70 -0.19
C ARG A 135 -12.45 -20.69 0.92
N GLY A 136 -12.28 -20.29 2.19
CA GLY A 136 -12.41 -21.18 3.34
C GLY A 136 -11.30 -22.23 3.40
N GLN A 137 -10.10 -21.89 2.94
CA GLN A 137 -8.97 -22.80 2.80
C GLN A 137 -7.85 -22.50 3.79
N ASP A 138 -7.20 -23.53 4.26
CA ASP A 138 -5.95 -23.44 5.02
C ASP A 138 -4.78 -23.17 4.04
N LEU A 139 -4.10 -22.05 4.23
CA LEU A 139 -2.91 -21.66 3.47
C LEU A 139 -1.61 -22.16 4.09
N GLY A 140 -1.70 -22.89 5.20
CA GLY A 140 -0.57 -23.42 5.93
C GLY A 140 -0.18 -22.58 7.14
N GLY A 141 0.89 -23.01 7.80
CA GLY A 141 1.43 -22.38 8.98
C GLY A 141 2.81 -22.92 9.30
N GLN A 142 3.41 -22.44 10.36
CA GLN A 142 4.72 -22.86 10.83
C GLN A 142 4.76 -22.92 12.37
N SER A 143 5.76 -23.62 12.90
CA SER A 143 6.09 -23.63 14.30
C SER A 143 7.57 -23.31 14.51
N PHE A 144 7.86 -22.62 15.63
CA PHE A 144 9.20 -22.18 15.99
C PHE A 144 9.45 -22.48 17.47
N VAL A 145 10.56 -23.09 17.78
CA VAL A 145 11.04 -23.25 19.18
C VAL A 145 12.26 -22.36 19.34
N VAL A 146 12.12 -21.29 20.12
CA VAL A 146 13.12 -20.22 20.20
C VAL A 146 13.35 -19.72 21.62
N THR A 147 14.45 -18.99 21.81
CA THR A 147 14.71 -18.26 23.06
C THR A 147 13.83 -17.00 23.15
N GLN A 148 13.74 -16.44 24.34
CA GLN A 148 13.01 -15.18 24.56
C GLN A 148 13.55 -14.04 23.66
N GLY A 149 14.87 -13.98 23.46
CA GLY A 149 15.51 -12.93 22.63
C GLY A 149 15.13 -12.99 21.15
N ASP A 150 14.74 -14.18 20.66
CA ASP A 150 14.40 -14.40 19.27
C ASP A 150 12.90 -14.26 18.95
N LEU A 151 12.05 -14.04 19.93
CA LEU A 151 10.60 -13.93 19.74
C LEU A 151 10.22 -12.85 18.72
N ARG A 152 10.89 -11.70 18.76
CA ARG A 152 10.66 -10.64 17.80
C ARG A 152 11.00 -11.06 16.38
N LEU A 153 12.12 -11.78 16.19
CA LEU A 153 12.51 -12.30 14.89
C LEU A 153 11.48 -13.33 14.36
N VAL A 154 10.89 -14.14 15.25
CA VAL A 154 9.82 -15.06 14.87
C VAL A 154 8.60 -14.27 14.36
N ALA A 155 8.20 -13.20 15.03
CA ALA A 155 7.09 -12.37 14.54
C ALA A 155 7.36 -11.83 13.12
N HIS A 156 8.57 -11.33 12.86
CA HIS A 156 8.97 -10.88 11.53
C HIS A 156 8.94 -12.02 10.48
N ARG A 157 9.36 -13.23 10.84
CA ARG A 157 9.27 -14.41 9.95
C ARG A 157 7.83 -14.83 9.66
N ILE A 158 6.94 -14.71 10.64
CA ILE A 158 5.50 -14.92 10.42
C ILE A 158 4.94 -13.89 9.45
N ALA A 159 5.32 -12.62 9.61
CA ALA A 159 4.93 -11.57 8.67
C ALA A 159 5.46 -11.84 7.26
N ASP A 160 6.72 -12.28 7.10
CA ASP A 160 7.30 -12.69 5.81
C ASP A 160 6.49 -13.82 5.16
N PHE A 161 6.14 -14.85 5.92
CA PHE A 161 5.34 -15.97 5.41
C PHE A 161 3.97 -15.51 4.94
N ILE A 162 3.27 -14.69 5.73
CA ILE A 162 1.94 -14.17 5.39
C ILE A 162 2.03 -13.31 4.13
N TYR A 163 3.01 -12.42 4.08
CA TYR A 163 3.24 -11.53 2.93
C TYR A 163 3.44 -12.35 1.66
N GLU A 164 4.37 -13.32 1.68
CA GLU A 164 4.67 -14.16 0.52
C GLU A 164 3.46 -14.99 0.08
N LYS A 165 2.71 -15.57 1.03
CA LYS A 165 1.53 -16.39 0.72
C LYS A 165 0.39 -15.59 0.07
N LEU A 166 0.23 -14.33 0.44
CA LEU A 166 -0.89 -13.51 -0.02
C LEU A 166 -0.55 -12.60 -1.21
N THR A 167 0.72 -12.21 -1.37
CA THR A 167 1.15 -11.34 -2.48
C THR A 167 1.91 -12.09 -3.58
N GLY A 168 2.47 -13.25 -3.27
CA GLY A 168 3.38 -13.98 -4.16
C GLY A 168 4.81 -13.44 -4.17
N GLU A 169 5.09 -12.36 -3.43
CA GLU A 169 6.39 -11.73 -3.32
C GLU A 169 7.06 -12.10 -1.99
N ARG A 170 8.37 -12.23 -1.99
CA ARG A 170 9.11 -12.56 -0.77
C ARG A 170 9.03 -11.41 0.25
N GLY A 171 8.67 -11.74 1.49
CA GLY A 171 8.73 -10.81 2.60
C GLY A 171 10.18 -10.46 3.00
N VAL A 172 10.36 -9.27 3.58
CA VAL A 172 11.68 -8.74 3.95
C VAL A 172 11.74 -8.25 5.39
N PHE A 173 10.72 -8.53 6.21
CA PHE A 173 10.60 -8.03 7.59
C PHE A 173 11.63 -8.65 8.53
N SER A 174 12.06 -9.90 8.31
CA SER A 174 13.06 -10.60 9.10
C SER A 174 14.50 -10.27 8.69
N THR A 175 14.72 -9.35 7.74
CA THR A 175 16.06 -8.97 7.29
C THR A 175 16.84 -8.22 8.38
N ARG A 176 18.16 -8.44 8.40
CA ARG A 176 19.08 -7.73 9.28
C ARG A 176 20.04 -6.89 8.44
N ILE A 177 20.21 -5.62 8.79
CA ILE A 177 21.20 -4.75 8.16
C ILE A 177 22.48 -4.84 9.00
N THR A 178 23.57 -5.28 8.37
CA THR A 178 24.89 -5.25 8.98
C THR A 178 25.66 -4.04 8.44
N TYR A 179 26.18 -3.21 9.33
CA TYR A 179 27.04 -2.08 8.95
C TYR A 179 28.37 -2.15 9.71
N VAL A 180 29.41 -1.68 9.08
CA VAL A 180 30.74 -1.59 9.67
C VAL A 180 31.01 -0.12 9.96
N THR A 181 31.25 0.22 11.24
CA THR A 181 31.74 1.53 11.63
C THR A 181 33.28 1.49 11.70
N LYS A 182 33.94 2.35 10.94
CA LYS A 182 35.37 2.56 11.12
C LYS A 182 35.55 3.59 12.24
N THR A 183 36.01 3.15 13.39
CA THR A 183 36.53 4.04 14.45
C THR A 183 37.90 4.48 14.01
N GLY A 184 38.05 5.77 13.77
CA GLY A 184 39.37 6.40 13.50
C GLY A 184 40.20 6.54 14.76
#